data_2ccdf776bf96558dca69b23a1b34deb3
#
_entry.id   2ccdf776bf96558dca69b23a1b34deb3
#
_cell.length_a   1.000
_cell.length_b   1.000
_cell.length_c   1.000
_cell.angle_alpha   90.00
_cell.angle_beta   90.00
_cell.angle_gamma   90.00
#
_symmetry.space_group_name_H-M   'P 1'
#
loop_
_entity.id
_entity.type
_entity.pdbx_description
1 polymer ?
#
loop_
_entity_poly.entity_id
_entity_poly.type
_entity_poly.pdbx_seq_one_letter_code
_entity_poly.pdbx_strand_id
1 'polypeptide(L)'
;MLVPMRRVLVLLSLVLLVATPALADNVRGTRGNDNLVGTAGPDRINGLAGDDRLQGLGRNDLLVGGPGNDTLFGDAGNDTLRGGPGDDTLLGGAGSDRIAGGAGRDTIVGGNGDDRISARDGEVDRIACGKGRDQVVADGIDVVSRDCERVRRG
;
A
#
# COMPACT_ATOMS: atom_id res chain seq x y z
N MET A 1 -15.90 25.31 -48.10
CA MET A 1 -15.46 23.96 -47.72
C MET A 1 -14.95 24.07 -46.30
N LEU A 2 -15.87 23.82 -45.32
CA LEU A 2 -15.52 23.92 -43.87
C LEU A 2 -15.00 22.58 -43.41
N VAL A 3 -13.77 22.57 -42.86
CA VAL A 3 -13.20 21.43 -42.17
C VAL A 3 -13.75 21.41 -40.75
N PRO A 4 -14.34 20.32 -40.27
CA PRO A 4 -14.82 20.26 -38.89
C PRO A 4 -13.64 20.08 -37.94
N MET A 5 -13.45 21.05 -37.03
CA MET A 5 -12.56 20.92 -35.88
C MET A 5 -13.04 19.74 -35.01
N ARG A 6 -12.31 18.65 -35.04
CA ARG A 6 -12.44 17.57 -34.03
C ARG A 6 -12.03 18.14 -32.67
N ARG A 7 -13.01 18.38 -31.84
CA ARG A 7 -12.76 18.62 -30.41
C ARG A 7 -12.18 17.34 -29.83
N VAL A 8 -10.89 17.38 -29.53
CA VAL A 8 -10.25 16.37 -28.67
C VAL A 8 -10.81 16.63 -27.27
N LEU A 9 -11.75 15.79 -26.87
CA LEU A 9 -12.23 15.75 -25.50
C LEU A 9 -11.12 15.11 -24.68
N VAL A 10 -10.29 15.91 -24.02
CA VAL A 10 -9.40 15.43 -22.96
C VAL A 10 -10.32 15.08 -21.80
N LEU A 11 -10.68 13.82 -21.71
CA LEU A 11 -11.30 13.26 -20.52
C LEU A 11 -10.23 13.25 -19.42
N LEU A 12 -10.23 14.27 -18.57
CA LEU A 12 -9.72 14.13 -17.22
C LEU A 12 -10.58 13.04 -16.57
N SER A 13 -10.13 11.81 -16.63
CA SER A 13 -10.81 10.71 -15.97
C SER A 13 -10.50 10.76 -14.46
N LEU A 14 -11.26 11.59 -13.75
CA LEU A 14 -11.58 11.30 -12.38
C LEU A 14 -12.39 10.00 -12.41
N VAL A 15 -11.72 8.86 -12.41
CA VAL A 15 -12.39 7.56 -12.29
C VAL A 15 -12.82 7.40 -10.84
N LEU A 16 -13.98 7.98 -10.53
CA LEU A 16 -14.73 7.59 -9.35
C LEU A 16 -15.37 6.24 -9.69
N LEU A 17 -14.64 5.15 -9.46
CA LEU A 17 -15.18 3.81 -9.58
C LEU A 17 -16.09 3.55 -8.39
N VAL A 18 -17.40 3.69 -8.58
CA VAL A 18 -18.39 3.27 -7.60
C VAL A 18 -18.37 1.75 -7.54
N ALA A 19 -17.90 1.21 -6.41
CA ALA A 19 -17.80 -0.23 -6.18
C ALA A 19 -19.14 -0.93 -6.25
N THR A 20 -19.27 -1.92 -7.12
CA THR A 20 -20.30 -2.96 -7.02
C THR A 20 -19.88 -3.96 -5.93
N PRO A 21 -20.81 -4.48 -5.11
CA PRO A 21 -20.43 -5.34 -3.99
C PRO A 21 -19.84 -6.67 -4.46
N ALA A 22 -18.67 -7.01 -3.95
CA ALA A 22 -18.12 -8.35 -3.79
C ALA A 22 -17.52 -9.09 -5.00
N LEU A 23 -16.97 -8.43 -5.98
CA LEU A 23 -16.08 -9.07 -6.96
C LEU A 23 -14.65 -8.57 -6.74
N ALA A 24 -13.69 -9.50 -6.81
CA ALA A 24 -12.26 -9.17 -6.81
C ALA A 24 -11.92 -8.34 -8.04
N ASP A 25 -11.30 -7.18 -7.86
CA ASP A 25 -10.87 -6.34 -8.97
C ASP A 25 -9.35 -6.33 -9.13
N ASN A 26 -8.92 -6.15 -10.37
CA ASN A 26 -7.55 -5.81 -10.70
C ASN A 26 -7.51 -4.33 -11.06
N VAL A 27 -7.08 -3.49 -10.13
CA VAL A 27 -6.95 -2.06 -10.32
C VAL A 27 -5.49 -1.75 -10.67
N ARG A 28 -5.27 -1.05 -11.75
CA ARG A 28 -3.94 -0.68 -12.20
C ARG A 28 -3.86 0.82 -12.48
N GLY A 29 -2.89 1.47 -11.88
CA GLY A 29 -2.55 2.86 -12.11
C GLY A 29 -1.78 3.13 -13.40
N THR A 30 -1.17 4.27 -13.43
CA THR A 30 -0.38 4.80 -14.55
C THR A 30 1.11 4.92 -14.17
N ARG A 31 1.84 5.82 -14.77
CA ARG A 31 3.21 6.19 -14.36
C ARG A 31 3.25 7.53 -13.61
N GLY A 32 2.13 8.09 -13.29
CA GLY A 32 1.98 9.34 -12.55
C GLY A 32 1.17 9.08 -11.29
N ASN A 33 1.08 10.07 -10.43
CA ASN A 33 0.44 9.97 -9.13
C ASN A 33 -1.05 9.60 -9.25
N ASP A 34 -1.42 8.46 -8.74
CA ASP A 34 -2.76 7.89 -8.83
C ASP A 34 -3.46 7.82 -7.45
N ASN A 35 -4.78 7.80 -7.45
CA ASN A 35 -5.60 7.48 -6.28
C ASN A 35 -6.49 6.29 -6.62
N LEU A 36 -6.12 5.12 -6.12
CA LEU A 36 -6.71 3.83 -6.46
C LEU A 36 -7.44 3.26 -5.26
N VAL A 37 -8.69 2.88 -5.46
CA VAL A 37 -9.53 2.29 -4.40
C VAL A 37 -10.10 0.98 -4.91
N GLY A 38 -9.93 -0.05 -4.10
CA GLY A 38 -10.49 -1.38 -4.34
C GLY A 38 -12.00 -1.46 -4.05
N THR A 39 -12.45 -2.67 -3.80
CA THR A 39 -13.85 -2.99 -3.51
C THR A 39 -13.99 -3.57 -2.09
N ALA A 40 -15.15 -4.10 -1.75
CA ALA A 40 -15.31 -4.91 -0.53
C ALA A 40 -14.90 -6.39 -0.74
N GLY A 41 -14.40 -6.75 -1.91
CA GLY A 41 -13.88 -8.06 -2.30
C GLY A 41 -12.36 -8.14 -2.18
N PRO A 42 -11.74 -9.31 -2.41
CA PRO A 42 -10.29 -9.42 -2.43
C PRO A 42 -9.71 -8.83 -3.71
N ASP A 43 -8.90 -7.79 -3.61
CA ASP A 43 -8.42 -7.01 -4.74
C ASP A 43 -6.90 -7.16 -5.01
N ARG A 44 -6.51 -6.77 -6.21
CA ARG A 44 -5.12 -6.57 -6.59
C ARG A 44 -4.96 -5.15 -7.13
N ILE A 45 -4.25 -4.31 -6.38
CA ILE A 45 -4.07 -2.90 -6.73
C ILE A 45 -2.57 -2.66 -6.97
N ASN A 46 -2.25 -2.05 -8.10
CA ASN A 46 -0.87 -1.75 -8.48
C ASN A 46 -0.77 -0.30 -8.97
N GLY A 47 -0.06 0.53 -8.22
CA GLY A 47 0.18 1.95 -8.55
C GLY A 47 1.02 2.11 -9.80
N LEU A 48 2.06 1.37 -9.94
CA LEU A 48 3.12 1.36 -10.95
C LEU A 48 4.25 2.32 -10.63
N ALA A 49 4.15 3.59 -10.92
CA ALA A 49 5.18 4.58 -10.62
C ALA A 49 4.53 5.95 -10.41
N GLY A 50 5.15 6.79 -9.61
CA GLY A 50 4.58 8.04 -9.14
C GLY A 50 4.25 7.93 -7.66
N ASP A 51 3.88 9.02 -7.03
CA ASP A 51 3.49 9.01 -5.63
C ASP A 51 2.00 8.65 -5.55
N ASP A 52 1.72 7.39 -5.26
CA ASP A 52 0.39 6.80 -5.37
C ASP A 52 -0.31 6.68 -4.00
N ARG A 53 -1.64 6.69 -4.04
CA ARG A 53 -2.48 6.36 -2.90
C ARG A 53 -3.35 5.16 -3.23
N LEU A 54 -3.15 4.06 -2.51
CA LEU A 54 -3.85 2.79 -2.70
C LEU A 54 -4.68 2.44 -1.45
N GLN A 55 -5.91 1.98 -1.65
CA GLN A 55 -6.80 1.56 -0.56
C GLN A 55 -7.50 0.25 -0.92
N GLY A 56 -7.35 -0.79 -0.06
CA GLY A 56 -7.94 -2.11 -0.25
C GLY A 56 -9.42 -2.18 0.13
N LEU A 57 -9.81 -1.59 1.25
CA LEU A 57 -11.10 -1.58 1.91
C LEU A 57 -11.37 -2.85 2.71
N GLY A 58 -11.62 -3.97 2.10
CA GLY A 58 -11.99 -5.14 2.87
C GLY A 58 -11.73 -6.48 2.21
N ARG A 59 -11.57 -7.51 3.02
CA ARG A 59 -11.04 -8.82 2.67
C ARG A 59 -9.53 -8.76 2.37
N ASN A 60 -8.99 -9.87 1.84
CA ASN A 60 -7.53 -10.03 1.71
C ASN A 60 -7.04 -9.46 0.40
N ASP A 61 -6.37 -8.34 0.45
CA ASP A 61 -5.94 -7.56 -0.68
C ASP A 61 -4.43 -7.67 -0.95
N LEU A 62 -4.05 -7.40 -2.18
CA LEU A 62 -2.66 -7.21 -2.59
C LEU A 62 -2.47 -5.80 -3.14
N LEU A 63 -1.75 -4.98 -2.40
CA LEU A 63 -1.40 -3.61 -2.77
C LEU A 63 0.09 -3.52 -3.09
N VAL A 64 0.41 -2.95 -4.23
CA VAL A 64 1.79 -2.69 -4.66
C VAL A 64 1.89 -1.24 -5.11
N GLY A 65 2.67 -0.43 -4.40
CA GLY A 65 2.94 0.96 -4.75
C GLY A 65 3.78 1.04 -6.02
N GLY A 66 5.02 0.72 -5.93
CA GLY A 66 5.99 0.77 -7.02
C GLY A 66 7.08 1.79 -6.73
N PRO A 67 7.76 2.33 -7.73
CA PRO A 67 8.69 3.43 -7.53
C PRO A 67 7.97 4.78 -7.29
N GLY A 68 8.24 5.43 -6.18
CA GLY A 68 7.67 6.70 -5.76
C GLY A 68 7.37 6.68 -4.27
N ASN A 69 6.92 7.80 -3.69
CA ASN A 69 6.56 7.86 -2.28
C ASN A 69 5.07 7.54 -2.12
N ASP A 70 4.78 6.29 -1.83
CA ASP A 70 3.44 5.75 -1.87
C ASP A 70 2.72 5.77 -0.51
N THR A 71 1.39 5.74 -0.52
CA THR A 71 0.58 5.58 0.67
C THR A 71 -0.40 4.42 0.48
N LEU A 72 -0.22 3.33 1.23
CA LEU A 72 -0.98 2.10 1.12
C LEU A 72 -1.83 1.86 2.38
N PHE A 73 -3.11 1.54 2.19
CA PHE A 73 -4.05 1.17 3.25
C PHE A 73 -4.64 -0.20 2.92
N GLY A 74 -4.36 -1.21 3.76
CA GLY A 74 -5.00 -2.53 3.66
C GLY A 74 -6.46 -2.47 4.12
N ASP A 75 -6.72 -1.71 5.18
CA ASP A 75 -7.98 -1.55 5.89
C ASP A 75 -8.39 -2.84 6.63
N ALA A 76 -9.29 -3.67 6.12
CA ALA A 76 -9.80 -4.84 6.85
C ALA A 76 -9.61 -6.14 6.07
N GLY A 77 -8.83 -7.06 6.61
CA GLY A 77 -8.51 -8.34 5.96
C GLY A 77 -7.10 -8.77 6.31
N ASN A 78 -6.67 -9.90 5.76
CA ASN A 78 -5.28 -10.30 5.87
C ASN A 78 -4.56 -9.87 4.59
N ASP A 79 -4.01 -8.69 4.60
CA ASP A 79 -3.53 -8.00 3.42
C ASP A 79 -2.04 -8.23 3.13
N THR A 80 -1.65 -7.94 1.91
CA THR A 80 -0.25 -7.91 1.51
C THR A 80 0.08 -6.56 0.90
N LEU A 81 0.90 -5.77 1.60
CA LEU A 81 1.33 -4.44 1.20
C LEU A 81 2.81 -4.46 0.82
N ARG A 82 3.13 -3.85 -0.31
CA ARG A 82 4.50 -3.63 -0.76
C ARG A 82 4.63 -2.18 -1.20
N GLY A 83 5.45 -1.41 -0.51
CA GLY A 83 5.77 -0.04 -0.90
C GLY A 83 6.56 -0.04 -2.20
N GLY A 84 7.82 -0.29 -2.16
CA GLY A 84 8.71 -0.34 -3.30
C GLY A 84 9.94 0.51 -3.08
N PRO A 85 10.51 1.11 -4.11
CA PRO A 85 11.53 2.14 -3.95
C PRO A 85 10.91 3.51 -3.71
N GLY A 86 11.25 4.15 -2.60
CA GLY A 86 10.79 5.48 -2.19
C GLY A 86 10.48 5.54 -0.70
N ASP A 87 10.20 6.72 -0.18
CA ASP A 87 9.84 6.90 1.23
C ASP A 87 8.32 6.64 1.38
N ASP A 88 7.93 5.43 1.75
CA ASP A 88 6.55 4.95 1.72
C ASP A 88 5.83 5.06 3.08
N THR A 89 4.50 5.07 3.04
CA THR A 89 3.63 4.96 4.21
C THR A 89 2.69 3.77 4.04
N LEU A 90 2.84 2.74 4.89
CA LEU A 90 2.07 1.51 4.81
C LEU A 90 1.29 1.27 6.10
N LEU A 91 -0.03 1.11 5.98
CA LEU A 91 -0.93 0.80 7.08
C LEU A 91 -1.66 -0.51 6.76
N GLY A 92 -1.36 -1.57 7.52
CA GLY A 92 -2.02 -2.88 7.38
C GLY A 92 -3.51 -2.78 7.72
N GLY A 93 -3.81 -2.43 8.96
CA GLY A 93 -5.18 -2.19 9.39
C GLY A 93 -5.69 -3.25 10.37
N ALA A 94 -6.72 -3.98 10.00
CA ALA A 94 -7.28 -5.03 10.85
C ALA A 94 -7.16 -6.39 10.17
N GLY A 95 -6.47 -7.32 10.81
CA GLY A 95 -6.19 -8.67 10.29
C GLY A 95 -4.72 -8.99 10.40
N SER A 96 -4.32 -10.17 9.92
CA SER A 96 -2.92 -10.57 9.99
C SER A 96 -2.22 -10.26 8.68
N ASP A 97 -1.52 -9.14 8.65
CA ASP A 97 -0.98 -8.54 7.45
C ASP A 97 0.46 -8.97 7.14
N ARG A 98 0.83 -8.84 5.88
CA ARG A 98 2.20 -8.94 5.40
C ARG A 98 2.61 -7.63 4.78
N ILE A 99 3.58 -6.96 5.39
CA ILE A 99 3.99 -5.61 4.99
C ILE A 99 5.48 -5.61 4.68
N ALA A 100 5.84 -5.11 3.52
CA ALA A 100 7.22 -4.84 3.14
C ALA A 100 7.34 -3.37 2.71
N GLY A 101 8.17 -2.60 3.42
CA GLY A 101 8.45 -1.21 3.06
C GLY A 101 9.09 -1.16 1.68
N GLY A 102 10.28 -1.58 1.57
CA GLY A 102 11.04 -1.59 0.32
C GLY A 102 12.37 -0.91 0.52
N ALA A 103 12.76 -0.09 -0.41
CA ALA A 103 13.97 0.72 -0.31
C ALA A 103 13.58 2.18 -0.07
N GLY A 104 14.16 2.81 0.95
CA GLY A 104 13.88 4.17 1.37
C GLY A 104 13.51 4.26 2.84
N ARG A 105 13.06 5.43 3.28
CA ARG A 105 12.71 5.64 4.69
C ARG A 105 11.21 5.47 4.88
N ASP A 106 10.81 4.28 5.25
CA ASP A 106 9.43 3.92 5.34
C ASP A 106 8.79 4.21 6.70
N THR A 107 7.49 4.43 6.67
CA THR A 107 6.66 4.47 7.87
C THR A 107 5.65 3.34 7.80
N ILE A 108 5.77 2.36 8.70
CA ILE A 108 4.98 1.15 8.69
C ILE A 108 4.17 1.02 9.97
N VAL A 109 2.87 0.76 9.82
CA VAL A 109 1.97 0.46 10.93
C VAL A 109 1.26 -0.86 10.62
N GLY A 110 1.48 -1.89 11.45
CA GLY A 110 0.79 -3.18 11.33
C GLY A 110 -0.71 -3.05 11.57
N GLY A 111 -1.09 -2.72 12.78
CA GLY A 111 -2.48 -2.47 13.14
C GLY A 111 -3.02 -3.44 14.19
N ASN A 112 -4.13 -4.09 13.91
CA ASN A 112 -4.69 -5.10 14.78
C ASN A 112 -4.53 -6.49 14.14
N GLY A 113 -3.88 -7.41 14.83
CA GLY A 113 -3.70 -8.78 14.37
C GLY A 113 -2.26 -9.24 14.42
N ASP A 114 -2.01 -10.47 14.04
CA ASP A 114 -0.65 -11.04 14.10
C ASP A 114 0.11 -10.72 12.79
N ASP A 115 0.85 -9.61 12.75
CA ASP A 115 1.44 -9.06 11.55
C ASP A 115 2.87 -9.56 11.27
N ARG A 116 3.27 -9.49 10.01
CA ARG A 116 4.64 -9.73 9.55
C ARG A 116 5.16 -8.55 8.76
N ILE A 117 6.16 -7.88 9.31
CA ILE A 117 6.74 -6.66 8.76
C ILE A 117 8.19 -6.91 8.37
N SER A 118 8.55 -6.46 7.18
CA SER A 118 9.93 -6.47 6.66
C SER A 118 10.34 -5.07 6.27
N ALA A 119 11.43 -4.60 6.88
CA ALA A 119 12.03 -3.29 6.68
C ALA A 119 13.56 -3.46 6.73
N ARG A 120 14.12 -4.08 5.70
CA ARG A 120 15.56 -4.37 5.60
C ARG A 120 16.09 -3.92 4.27
N ASP A 121 16.66 -2.75 4.25
CA ASP A 121 17.24 -2.16 3.04
C ASP A 121 18.50 -1.30 3.32
N GLY A 122 18.79 -1.06 4.62
CA GLY A 122 19.91 -0.25 5.08
C GLY A 122 19.59 1.24 5.26
N GLU A 123 18.33 1.63 5.08
CA GLU A 123 17.80 2.96 5.39
C GLU A 123 17.10 2.96 6.78
N VAL A 124 16.63 4.11 7.22
CA VAL A 124 16.03 4.25 8.57
C VAL A 124 14.52 4.22 8.50
N ASP A 125 13.93 3.11 8.89
CA ASP A 125 12.48 2.95 8.93
C ASP A 125 11.87 3.25 10.30
N ARG A 126 10.58 3.58 10.30
CA ARG A 126 9.76 3.72 11.50
C ARG A 126 8.65 2.68 11.49
N ILE A 127 8.66 1.80 12.52
CA ILE A 127 7.77 0.66 12.58
C ILE A 127 6.98 0.68 13.89
N ALA A 128 5.65 0.63 13.77
CA ALA A 128 4.72 0.39 14.87
C ALA A 128 3.89 -0.85 14.53
N CYS A 129 3.84 -1.81 15.44
CA CYS A 129 3.15 -3.08 15.19
C CYS A 129 1.66 -2.99 15.52
N GLY A 130 1.32 -2.41 16.67
CA GLY A 130 -0.07 -2.29 17.10
C GLY A 130 -0.48 -3.36 18.08
N LYS A 131 -1.60 -4.06 17.83
CA LYS A 131 -2.13 -5.09 18.70
C LYS A 131 -2.00 -6.45 18.06
N GLY A 132 -1.35 -7.38 18.76
CA GLY A 132 -1.22 -8.75 18.26
C GLY A 132 0.05 -9.42 18.73
N ARG A 133 0.50 -10.40 17.97
CA ARG A 133 1.81 -11.04 18.14
C ARG A 133 2.61 -10.87 16.87
N ASP A 134 3.29 -9.76 16.79
CA ASP A 134 3.89 -9.28 15.57
C ASP A 134 5.32 -9.77 15.38
N GLN A 135 5.69 -9.94 14.12
CA GLN A 135 7.03 -10.34 13.73
C GLN A 135 7.63 -9.27 12.82
N VAL A 136 8.74 -8.70 13.24
CA VAL A 136 9.47 -7.68 12.48
C VAL A 136 10.86 -8.18 12.11
N VAL A 137 11.22 -7.98 10.87
CA VAL A 137 12.61 -8.11 10.39
C VAL A 137 13.07 -6.71 9.98
N ALA A 138 14.02 -6.17 10.73
CA ALA A 138 14.46 -4.79 10.65
C ALA A 138 15.99 -4.71 10.63
N ASP A 139 16.52 -3.57 10.20
CA ASP A 139 17.93 -3.24 10.32
C ASP A 139 18.27 -2.70 11.72
N GLY A 140 19.57 -2.65 12.04
CA GLY A 140 20.02 -2.16 13.33
C GLY A 140 19.74 -0.67 13.57
N ILE A 141 19.51 0.08 12.50
CA ILE A 141 19.27 1.53 12.50
C ILE A 141 17.79 1.92 12.56
N ASP A 142 16.88 0.96 12.37
CA ASP A 142 15.43 1.21 12.35
C ASP A 142 14.87 1.57 13.71
N VAL A 143 13.84 2.40 13.69
CA VAL A 143 13.10 2.80 14.88
C VAL A 143 11.86 1.89 14.99
N VAL A 144 11.98 0.84 15.80
CA VAL A 144 10.91 -0.13 16.05
C VAL A 144 10.25 0.18 17.39
N SER A 145 8.93 0.31 17.37
CA SER A 145 8.12 0.60 18.56
C SER A 145 8.15 -0.57 19.57
N ARG A 146 7.83 -0.26 20.84
CA ARG A 146 7.84 -1.24 21.94
C ARG A 146 6.65 -2.22 21.90
N ASP A 147 5.67 -1.94 21.08
CA ASP A 147 4.51 -2.80 20.83
C ASP A 147 4.81 -3.98 19.88
N CYS A 148 6.02 -4.05 19.35
CA CYS A 148 6.47 -5.16 18.50
C CYS A 148 7.11 -6.28 19.35
N GLU A 149 6.51 -7.48 19.39
CA GLU A 149 6.94 -8.56 20.32
C GLU A 149 8.13 -9.37 19.83
N ARG A 150 8.27 -9.56 18.51
CA ARG A 150 9.34 -10.37 17.92
C ARG A 150 10.10 -9.60 16.87
N VAL A 151 11.18 -8.95 17.28
CA VAL A 151 12.04 -8.18 16.40
C VAL A 151 13.33 -8.94 16.12
N ARG A 152 13.59 -9.21 14.84
CA ARG A 152 14.88 -9.69 14.37
C ARG A 152 15.63 -8.54 13.71
N ARG A 153 16.80 -8.23 14.23
CA ARG A 153 17.72 -7.24 13.64
C ARG A 153 18.87 -7.96 12.94
N GLY A 154 19.21 -7.52 11.74
CA GLY A 154 20.27 -8.11 10.92
C GLY A 154 21.33 -7.12 10.53
#